data_45ab6434d56856dac82bcc0d5cbc51e1
#
_entry.id   45ab6434d56856dac82bcc0d5cbc51e1
#
_cell.length_a   1.000
_cell.length_b   1.000
_cell.length_c   1.000
_cell.angle_alpha   90.00
_cell.angle_beta   90.00
_cell.angle_gamma   90.00
#
_symmetry.space_group_name_H-M   'P 1'
#
loop_
_entity.id
_entity.type
_entity.pdbx_description
1 polymer ?
#
loop_
_entity_poly.entity_id
_entity_poly.type
_entity_poly.pdbx_seq_one_letter_code
_entity_poly.pdbx_strand_id
1 'polypeptide(L)'
;MKRPAAKSLLTAAILGSALALSACASTRVSPVEVTRFLDPATRAQLGQGSIFVTGVGGEDSLELAPYKAAVARELARVGYGETARAAAGQIAEVRVSRYQLGQNGQRSPVNVGVGGSTGTYGSGLGLGIGINLGGGGGPEIGTEMAVVIREARSGRVLWEGRADFTASENSPLAERAASAQTVAAALFSDFPGNNGETIEVEVP
;
A
#
# COMPACT_ATOMS: atom_id res chain seq x y z
N MET A 1 19.36 -51.23 -44.39
CA MET A 1 18.19 -50.34 -44.41
C MET A 1 18.12 -49.57 -43.07
N LYS A 2 18.09 -48.25 -43.14
CA LYS A 2 18.34 -47.24 -42.08
C LYS A 2 17.16 -47.09 -41.12
N ARG A 3 17.43 -47.14 -39.78
CA ARG A 3 16.49 -46.64 -38.77
C ARG A 3 17.11 -45.46 -38.02
N PRO A 4 16.90 -44.21 -38.43
CA PRO A 4 17.31 -43.02 -37.62
C PRO A 4 16.16 -42.24 -36.98
N ALA A 5 14.89 -42.65 -37.11
CA ALA A 5 13.76 -41.81 -36.70
C ALA A 5 13.46 -41.80 -35.15
N ALA A 6 13.88 -42.80 -34.41
CA ALA A 6 13.54 -42.92 -32.98
C ALA A 6 14.36 -41.97 -32.08
N LYS A 7 15.60 -41.66 -32.45
CA LYS A 7 16.49 -40.79 -31.64
C LYS A 7 16.07 -39.31 -31.67
N SER A 8 15.54 -38.85 -32.82
CA SER A 8 15.09 -37.46 -33.01
C SER A 8 13.82 -37.14 -32.24
N LEU A 9 12.91 -38.10 -32.11
CA LEU A 9 11.67 -37.95 -31.35
C LEU A 9 11.92 -37.87 -29.83
N LEU A 10 12.91 -38.63 -29.32
CA LEU A 10 13.26 -38.60 -27.91
C LEU A 10 13.90 -37.27 -27.50
N THR A 11 14.74 -36.68 -28.37
CA THR A 11 15.39 -35.40 -28.10
C THR A 11 14.41 -34.23 -28.15
N ALA A 12 13.41 -34.27 -29.01
CA ALA A 12 12.35 -33.25 -29.08
C ALA A 12 11.43 -33.30 -27.87
N ALA A 13 11.14 -34.48 -27.35
CA ALA A 13 10.31 -34.65 -26.14
C ALA A 13 11.00 -34.14 -24.86
N ILE A 14 12.33 -34.31 -24.75
CA ILE A 14 13.11 -33.83 -23.60
C ILE A 14 13.23 -32.29 -23.62
N LEU A 15 13.42 -31.69 -24.82
CA LEU A 15 13.49 -30.23 -24.94
C LEU A 15 12.12 -29.57 -24.65
N GLY A 16 11.01 -30.17 -25.02
CA GLY A 16 9.65 -29.69 -24.74
C GLY A 16 9.29 -29.73 -23.25
N SER A 17 9.80 -30.73 -22.52
CA SER A 17 9.54 -30.89 -21.08
C SER A 17 10.33 -29.89 -20.23
N ALA A 18 11.49 -29.42 -20.68
CA ALA A 18 12.32 -28.46 -19.96
C ALA A 18 11.76 -27.02 -20.00
N LEU A 19 10.98 -26.67 -21.03
CA LEU A 19 10.33 -25.36 -21.11
C LEU A 19 9.08 -25.23 -20.22
N ALA A 20 8.47 -26.31 -19.79
CA ALA A 20 7.26 -26.29 -18.98
C ALA A 20 7.52 -26.07 -17.47
N LEU A 21 8.77 -26.19 -17.00
CA LEU A 21 9.13 -26.05 -15.58
C LEU A 21 9.49 -24.62 -15.17
N SER A 22 9.55 -23.65 -16.07
CA SER A 22 10.00 -22.28 -15.76
C SER A 22 8.88 -21.30 -15.38
N ALA A 23 7.63 -21.74 -15.22
CA ALA A 23 6.47 -20.85 -15.15
C ALA A 23 5.85 -20.66 -13.76
N CYS A 24 6.49 -21.09 -12.68
CA CYS A 24 5.95 -20.89 -11.33
C CYS A 24 6.86 -20.01 -10.46
N ALA A 25 7.04 -18.75 -10.83
CA ALA A 25 7.41 -17.75 -9.84
C ALA A 25 6.15 -17.43 -9.03
N SER A 26 6.00 -18.04 -7.85
CA SER A 26 4.87 -17.75 -6.97
C SER A 26 4.97 -16.30 -6.50
N THR A 27 4.00 -15.50 -6.85
CA THR A 27 3.83 -14.16 -6.28
C THR A 27 3.26 -14.31 -4.86
N ARG A 28 3.83 -13.58 -3.89
CA ARG A 28 3.32 -13.51 -2.53
C ARG A 28 2.79 -12.10 -2.30
N VAL A 29 1.66 -12.02 -1.62
CA VAL A 29 1.06 -10.76 -1.17
C VAL A 29 0.58 -11.01 0.26
N SER A 30 0.94 -10.13 1.19
CA SER A 30 0.39 -10.20 2.54
C SER A 30 -1.03 -9.61 2.57
N PRO A 31 -1.87 -9.99 3.54
CA PRO A 31 -3.03 -9.17 3.90
C PRO A 31 -2.59 -7.72 4.16
N VAL A 32 -3.51 -6.78 4.00
CA VAL A 32 -3.28 -5.38 4.41
C VAL A 32 -3.62 -5.26 5.88
N GLU A 33 -2.63 -4.92 6.70
CA GLU A 33 -2.86 -4.56 8.09
C GLU A 33 -3.34 -3.12 8.18
N VAL A 34 -4.47 -2.89 8.84
CA VAL A 34 -5.10 -1.57 8.96
C VAL A 34 -5.32 -1.23 10.43
N THR A 35 -4.76 -0.10 10.87
CA THR A 35 -4.99 0.46 12.21
C THR A 35 -5.66 1.81 12.10
N ARG A 36 -6.69 2.07 12.92
CA ARG A 36 -7.48 3.30 12.89
C ARG A 36 -7.60 3.92 14.26
N PHE A 37 -7.53 5.25 14.30
CA PHE A 37 -7.77 6.06 15.48
C PHE A 37 -8.76 7.17 15.16
N LEU A 38 -9.71 7.41 16.03
CA LEU A 38 -10.67 8.49 15.90
C LEU A 38 -11.07 9.05 17.26
N ASP A 39 -11.41 10.33 17.28
CA ASP A 39 -12.07 10.92 18.45
C ASP A 39 -13.55 10.53 18.43
N PRO A 40 -14.04 9.72 19.39
CA PRO A 40 -15.43 9.28 19.42
C PRO A 40 -16.43 10.45 19.42
N ALA A 41 -16.06 11.60 19.99
CA ALA A 41 -16.92 12.79 20.03
C ALA A 41 -17.11 13.43 18.65
N THR A 42 -16.21 13.16 17.69
CA THR A 42 -16.27 13.72 16.35
C THR A 42 -16.71 12.71 15.28
N ARG A 43 -17.02 11.48 15.66
CA ARG A 43 -17.43 10.41 14.74
C ARG A 43 -18.53 10.83 13.77
N ALA A 44 -19.51 11.60 14.24
CA ALA A 44 -20.63 12.08 13.42
C ALA A 44 -20.20 13.10 12.34
N GLN A 45 -19.01 13.65 12.41
CA GLN A 45 -18.46 14.58 11.41
C GLN A 45 -17.74 13.87 10.27
N LEU A 46 -17.45 12.56 10.43
CA LEU A 46 -16.75 11.75 9.44
C LEU A 46 -17.71 11.22 8.37
N GLY A 47 -17.22 11.05 7.14
CA GLY A 47 -17.99 10.52 6.02
C GLY A 47 -18.99 11.52 5.42
N GLN A 48 -18.82 12.82 5.68
CA GLN A 48 -19.73 13.86 5.13
C GLN A 48 -19.03 15.21 4.96
N GLY A 49 -19.62 16.04 4.11
CA GLY A 49 -19.13 17.39 3.85
C GLY A 49 -18.03 17.43 2.79
N SER A 50 -17.34 18.56 2.75
CA SER A 50 -16.30 18.84 1.75
C SER A 50 -14.91 18.51 2.29
N ILE A 51 -14.07 17.88 1.46
CA ILE A 51 -12.72 17.49 1.82
C ILE A 51 -11.72 17.89 0.71
N PHE A 52 -10.50 18.24 1.12
CA PHE A 52 -9.37 18.45 0.23
C PHE A 52 -8.29 17.42 0.53
N VAL A 53 -7.77 16.73 -0.51
CA VAL A 53 -6.72 15.71 -0.37
C VAL A 53 -5.36 16.31 -0.75
N THR A 54 -4.38 16.17 0.14
CA THR A 54 -3.03 16.70 -0.04
C THR A 54 -1.98 15.78 0.57
N GLY A 55 -0.72 15.96 0.22
CA GLY A 55 0.39 15.39 0.97
C GLY A 55 0.59 16.13 2.30
N VAL A 56 1.30 15.49 3.24
CA VAL A 56 1.64 16.10 4.53
C VAL A 56 2.42 17.40 4.30
N GLY A 57 2.04 18.45 5.02
CA GLY A 57 2.66 19.77 4.86
C GLY A 57 2.38 20.46 3.53
N GLY A 58 1.45 19.95 2.72
CA GLY A 58 1.13 20.46 1.38
C GLY A 58 2.04 19.92 0.28
N GLU A 59 2.82 18.88 0.57
CA GLU A 59 3.67 18.22 -0.42
C GLU A 59 2.87 17.70 -1.61
N ASP A 60 3.39 17.95 -2.81
CA ASP A 60 2.81 17.46 -4.05
C ASP A 60 3.91 16.91 -4.95
N SER A 61 3.99 15.58 -5.04
CA SER A 61 4.96 14.88 -5.87
C SER A 61 4.26 13.92 -6.84
N LEU A 62 4.91 13.66 -7.97
CA LEU A 62 4.44 12.66 -8.93
C LEU A 62 4.38 11.26 -8.31
N GLU A 63 5.23 11.00 -7.32
CA GLU A 63 5.24 9.73 -6.59
C GLU A 63 4.02 9.58 -5.69
N LEU A 64 3.57 10.65 -5.04
CA LEU A 64 2.41 10.67 -4.16
C LEU A 64 1.08 10.74 -4.93
N ALA A 65 1.09 11.23 -6.18
CA ALA A 65 -0.11 11.46 -6.96
C ALA A 65 -1.07 10.26 -7.07
N PRO A 66 -0.64 9.02 -7.38
CA PRO A 66 -1.55 7.87 -7.45
C PRO A 66 -2.19 7.53 -6.11
N TYR A 67 -1.50 7.75 -4.99
CA TYR A 67 -2.03 7.51 -3.65
C TYR A 67 -3.07 8.57 -3.26
N LYS A 68 -2.82 9.85 -3.54
CA LYS A 68 -3.82 10.91 -3.34
C LYS A 68 -5.08 10.63 -4.15
N ALA A 69 -4.93 10.22 -5.41
CA ALA A 69 -6.07 9.90 -6.26
C ALA A 69 -6.85 8.66 -5.76
N ALA A 70 -6.16 7.66 -5.21
CA ALA A 70 -6.81 6.49 -4.61
C ALA A 70 -7.58 6.89 -3.34
N VAL A 71 -6.96 7.67 -2.45
CA VAL A 71 -7.59 8.19 -1.23
C VAL A 71 -8.80 9.07 -1.56
N ALA A 72 -8.72 9.95 -2.56
CA ALA A 72 -9.83 10.80 -2.98
C ALA A 72 -11.04 9.96 -3.44
N ARG A 73 -10.80 8.90 -4.21
CA ARG A 73 -11.88 7.98 -4.64
C ARG A 73 -12.56 7.28 -3.46
N GLU A 74 -11.76 6.78 -2.52
CA GLU A 74 -12.32 6.12 -1.34
C GLU A 74 -13.07 7.09 -0.44
N LEU A 75 -12.56 8.31 -0.25
CA LEU A 75 -13.27 9.35 0.49
C LEU A 75 -14.61 9.72 -0.17
N ALA A 76 -14.65 9.79 -1.50
CA ALA A 76 -15.91 9.99 -2.22
C ALA A 76 -16.88 8.82 -2.00
N ARG A 77 -16.40 7.58 -1.99
CA ARG A 77 -17.20 6.39 -1.72
C ARG A 77 -17.81 6.38 -0.32
N VAL A 78 -17.10 6.91 0.66
CA VAL A 78 -17.60 6.98 2.06
C VAL A 78 -18.37 8.26 2.38
N GLY A 79 -18.68 9.11 1.38
CA GLY A 79 -19.63 10.21 1.51
C GLY A 79 -19.06 11.64 1.47
N TYR A 80 -17.75 11.81 1.23
CA TYR A 80 -17.16 13.14 1.08
C TYR A 80 -17.30 13.71 -0.34
N GLY A 81 -17.45 15.03 -0.43
CA GLY A 81 -17.32 15.78 -1.67
C GLY A 81 -15.92 16.39 -1.79
N GLU A 82 -15.11 15.97 -2.79
CA GLU A 82 -13.81 16.58 -3.03
C GLU A 82 -13.97 18.03 -3.52
N THR A 83 -13.12 18.94 -3.00
CA THR A 83 -13.17 20.35 -3.35
C THR A 83 -11.78 21.01 -3.27
N ALA A 84 -11.70 22.26 -3.73
CA ALA A 84 -10.48 23.04 -3.58
C ALA A 84 -10.21 23.36 -2.09
N ARG A 85 -8.94 23.47 -1.72
CA ARG A 85 -8.49 23.69 -0.34
C ARG A 85 -9.24 24.84 0.37
N ALA A 86 -9.46 25.95 -0.32
CA ALA A 86 -10.10 27.13 0.25
C ALA A 86 -11.59 26.93 0.65
N ALA A 87 -12.25 25.94 0.04
CA ALA A 87 -13.66 25.62 0.28
C ALA A 87 -13.85 24.35 1.12
N ALA A 88 -12.76 23.67 1.48
CA ALA A 88 -12.83 22.42 2.22
C ALA A 88 -13.18 22.65 3.70
N GLY A 89 -14.12 21.88 4.21
CA GLY A 89 -14.41 21.78 5.64
C GLY A 89 -13.42 20.89 6.38
N GLN A 90 -12.88 19.91 5.68
CA GLN A 90 -11.87 18.96 6.21
C GLN A 90 -10.70 18.82 5.22
N ILE A 91 -9.55 18.40 5.73
CA ILE A 91 -8.33 18.15 4.96
C ILE A 91 -7.86 16.74 5.26
N ALA A 92 -7.65 15.94 4.21
CA ALA A 92 -7.01 14.63 4.29
C ALA A 92 -5.54 14.76 3.89
N GLU A 93 -4.64 14.56 4.83
CA GLU A 93 -3.20 14.54 4.62
C GLU A 93 -2.71 13.12 4.42
N VAL A 94 -2.09 12.85 3.25
CA VAL A 94 -1.61 11.53 2.85
C VAL A 94 -0.09 11.48 2.99
N ARG A 95 0.41 10.41 3.61
CA ARG A 95 1.83 10.06 3.64
C ARG A 95 1.99 8.64 3.13
N VAL A 96 3.04 8.40 2.37
CA VAL A 96 3.38 7.07 1.87
C VAL A 96 4.86 6.81 2.09
N SER A 97 5.18 5.60 2.50
CA SER A 97 6.54 5.07 2.55
C SER A 97 6.59 3.76 1.78
N ARG A 98 7.55 3.61 0.88
CA ARG A 98 7.82 2.35 0.19
C ARG A 98 9.23 1.88 0.52
N TYR A 99 9.36 0.59 0.76
CA TYR A 99 10.64 -0.02 1.14
C TYR A 99 10.80 -1.41 0.54
N GLN A 100 12.04 -1.81 0.29
CA GLN A 100 12.37 -3.19 -0.03
C GLN A 100 12.63 -3.98 1.26
N LEU A 101 12.07 -5.17 1.32
CA LEU A 101 12.43 -6.17 2.31
C LEU A 101 13.50 -7.07 1.71
N GLY A 102 14.71 -6.98 2.25
CA GLY A 102 15.78 -7.91 1.93
C GLY A 102 15.51 -9.29 2.53
N GLN A 103 16.23 -10.31 2.07
CA GLN A 103 16.11 -11.70 2.54
C GLN A 103 16.30 -11.86 4.06
N ASN A 104 16.90 -10.89 4.73
CA ASN A 104 17.13 -10.85 6.17
C ASN A 104 16.09 -10.00 6.94
N GLY A 105 14.98 -9.63 6.33
CA GLY A 105 13.96 -8.76 6.94
C GLY A 105 14.40 -7.30 7.13
N GLN A 106 15.52 -6.88 6.56
CA GLN A 106 15.98 -5.50 6.61
C GLN A 106 15.15 -4.63 5.66
N ARG A 107 14.61 -3.54 6.20
CA ARG A 107 13.90 -2.51 5.42
C ARG A 107 14.92 -1.55 4.81
N SER A 108 14.95 -1.46 3.49
CA SER A 108 15.71 -0.45 2.76
C SER A 108 14.76 0.44 1.99
N PRO A 109 14.89 1.78 2.05
CA PRO A 109 14.05 2.67 1.26
C PRO A 109 14.17 2.33 -0.23
N VAL A 110 13.04 2.30 -0.94
CA VAL A 110 13.06 2.23 -2.40
C VAL A 110 13.39 3.65 -2.89
N ASN A 111 14.67 3.92 -3.11
CA ASN A 111 15.09 5.17 -3.71
C ASN A 111 14.77 5.16 -5.21
N VAL A 112 13.62 5.69 -5.56
CA VAL A 112 13.34 6.09 -6.94
C VAL A 112 13.52 7.60 -7.01
N GLY A 113 14.77 8.02 -7.28
CA GLY A 113 15.10 9.36 -7.74
C GLY A 113 14.92 10.50 -6.74
N VAL A 114 16.05 10.96 -6.18
CA VAL A 114 16.39 12.31 -5.77
C VAL A 114 15.33 13.13 -5.02
N GLY A 115 15.45 13.11 -3.71
CA GLY A 115 14.76 14.02 -2.82
C GLY A 115 15.13 13.69 -1.39
N GLY A 116 16.37 14.04 -0.98
CA GLY A 116 16.78 13.89 0.41
C GLY A 116 15.94 14.80 1.30
N SER A 117 15.19 14.22 2.22
CA SER A 117 14.84 14.89 3.45
C SER A 117 15.19 13.96 4.61
N THR A 118 16.34 14.20 5.20
CA THR A 118 16.67 13.75 6.54
C THR A 118 15.76 14.49 7.52
N GLY A 119 14.59 13.95 7.74
CA GLY A 119 13.67 14.41 8.78
C GLY A 119 13.67 13.41 9.92
N THR A 120 14.52 13.62 10.90
CA THR A 120 14.43 12.97 12.21
C THR A 120 13.15 13.46 12.89
N TYR A 121 12.08 12.70 12.80
CA TYR A 121 10.91 12.91 13.63
C TYR A 121 10.51 11.62 14.33
N GLY A 122 10.71 11.64 15.65
CA GLY A 122 9.91 10.94 16.64
C GLY A 122 9.96 9.41 16.55
N SER A 123 10.71 8.82 17.47
CA SER A 123 10.52 7.44 17.91
C SER A 123 9.05 7.17 18.25
N GLY A 124 8.26 6.86 17.25
CA GLY A 124 6.99 6.18 17.44
C GLY A 124 7.31 4.75 17.84
N LEU A 125 6.72 4.29 18.93
CA LEU A 125 6.75 2.90 19.36
C LEU A 125 6.29 2.03 18.18
N GLY A 126 7.25 1.52 17.42
CA GLY A 126 7.00 0.49 16.43
C GLY A 126 6.61 -0.77 17.17
N LEU A 127 5.34 -1.11 17.18
CA LEU A 127 4.94 -2.50 17.39
C LEU A 127 5.55 -3.26 16.23
N GLY A 128 6.73 -3.83 16.48
CA GLY A 128 7.42 -4.67 15.52
C GLY A 128 6.60 -5.93 15.32
N ILE A 129 5.79 -5.95 14.28
CA ILE A 129 5.22 -7.19 13.80
C ILE A 129 6.39 -7.95 13.21
N GLY A 130 6.84 -8.95 13.93
CA GLY A 130 7.81 -9.90 13.43
C GLY A 130 7.16 -10.75 12.35
N ILE A 131 7.17 -10.27 11.11
CA ILE A 131 6.83 -11.11 9.97
C ILE A 131 8.00 -12.08 9.81
N ASN A 132 7.81 -13.28 10.34
CA ASN A 132 8.76 -14.37 10.15
C ASN A 132 8.55 -14.96 8.76
N LEU A 133 9.15 -14.33 7.76
CA LEU A 133 9.15 -14.80 6.37
C LEU A 133 10.19 -15.91 6.24
N GLY A 134 9.87 -17.08 6.77
CA GLY A 134 10.64 -18.30 6.56
C GLY A 134 10.59 -18.71 5.08
N GLY A 135 11.75 -18.68 4.42
CA GLY A 135 12.09 -19.51 3.27
C GLY A 135 11.83 -18.98 1.87
N GLY A 136 12.90 -18.61 1.16
CA GLY A 136 13.00 -18.80 -0.30
C GLY A 136 12.19 -17.86 -1.23
N GLY A 137 11.73 -16.72 -0.77
CA GLY A 137 11.06 -15.71 -1.61
C GLY A 137 12.07 -14.71 -2.19
N GLY A 138 11.81 -14.22 -3.41
CA GLY A 138 12.51 -13.09 -4.01
C GLY A 138 12.28 -11.80 -3.19
N PRO A 139 12.87 -10.66 -3.62
CA PRO A 139 12.69 -9.38 -2.95
C PRO A 139 11.20 -8.98 -2.90
N GLU A 140 10.80 -8.39 -1.79
CA GLU A 140 9.43 -7.91 -1.56
C GLU A 140 9.43 -6.39 -1.42
N ILE A 141 8.37 -5.77 -1.92
CA ILE A 141 8.11 -4.33 -1.78
C ILE A 141 7.04 -4.15 -0.71
N GLY A 142 7.41 -3.44 0.35
CA GLY A 142 6.45 -2.98 1.35
C GLY A 142 5.91 -1.60 0.99
N THR A 143 4.63 -1.39 1.24
CA THR A 143 3.95 -0.10 1.09
C THR A 143 3.19 0.20 2.37
N GLU A 144 3.55 1.29 3.02
CA GLU A 144 2.88 1.85 4.18
C GLU A 144 2.21 3.18 3.78
N MET A 145 0.94 3.34 4.08
CA MET A 145 0.19 4.57 3.85
C MET A 145 -0.45 5.02 5.15
N ALA A 146 -0.31 6.31 5.47
CA ALA A 146 -1.03 6.95 6.55
C ALA A 146 -1.87 8.09 6.01
N VAL A 147 -3.10 8.21 6.51
CA VAL A 147 -4.03 9.30 6.19
C VAL A 147 -4.53 9.92 7.48
N VAL A 148 -4.42 11.24 7.59
CA VAL A 148 -4.94 12.00 8.72
C VAL A 148 -6.02 12.96 8.21
N ILE A 149 -7.24 12.85 8.76
CA ILE A 149 -8.34 13.77 8.46
C ILE A 149 -8.43 14.81 9.57
N ARG A 150 -8.33 16.08 9.20
CA ARG A 150 -8.38 17.24 10.10
C ARG A 150 -9.53 18.16 9.75
N GLU A 151 -10.07 18.81 10.76
CA GLU A 151 -10.95 19.98 10.55
C GLU A 151 -10.13 21.13 9.96
N ALA A 152 -10.56 21.69 8.83
CA ALA A 152 -9.77 22.67 8.09
C ALA A 152 -9.52 23.99 8.85
N ARG A 153 -10.44 24.40 9.72
CA ARG A 153 -10.34 25.68 10.47
C ARG A 153 -9.47 25.57 11.71
N SER A 154 -9.67 24.54 12.50
CA SER A 154 -8.99 24.37 13.79
C SER A 154 -7.70 23.56 13.69
N GLY A 155 -7.54 22.75 12.63
CA GLY A 155 -6.46 21.78 12.49
C GLY A 155 -6.61 20.57 13.41
N ARG A 156 -7.73 20.44 14.15
CA ARG A 156 -8.00 19.31 15.03
C ARG A 156 -8.07 18.01 14.25
N VAL A 157 -7.37 16.98 14.68
CA VAL A 157 -7.44 15.65 14.12
C VAL A 157 -8.81 15.04 14.46
N LEU A 158 -9.51 14.56 13.44
CA LEU A 158 -10.79 13.89 13.56
C LEU A 158 -10.63 12.38 13.43
N TRP A 159 -9.70 11.94 12.56
CA TRP A 159 -9.45 10.56 12.24
C TRP A 159 -8.01 10.37 11.74
N GLU A 160 -7.42 9.26 12.08
CA GLU A 160 -6.14 8.80 11.57
C GLU A 160 -6.24 7.31 11.21
N GLY A 161 -5.73 6.95 10.04
CA GLY A 161 -5.64 5.56 9.62
C GLY A 161 -4.29 5.26 9.04
N ARG A 162 -3.81 4.04 9.29
CA ARG A 162 -2.57 3.48 8.73
C ARG A 162 -2.87 2.14 8.12
N ALA A 163 -2.27 1.87 6.99
CA ALA A 163 -2.37 0.60 6.31
C ALA A 163 -1.02 0.23 5.72
N ASP A 164 -0.60 -1.01 5.90
CA ASP A 164 0.60 -1.53 5.28
C ASP A 164 0.41 -2.95 4.74
N PHE A 165 1.12 -3.27 3.68
CA PHE A 165 1.20 -4.61 3.12
C PHE A 165 2.51 -4.80 2.36
N THR A 166 2.84 -6.05 2.07
CA THR A 166 3.98 -6.43 1.25
C THR A 166 3.55 -7.25 0.05
N ALA A 167 4.24 -7.05 -1.05
CA ALA A 167 4.06 -7.84 -2.26
C ALA A 167 5.42 -8.21 -2.86
N SER A 168 5.54 -9.42 -3.40
CA SER A 168 6.72 -9.81 -4.17
C SER A 168 6.95 -8.81 -5.30
N GLU A 169 8.21 -8.46 -5.59
CA GLU A 169 8.56 -7.46 -6.60
C GLU A 169 7.98 -7.78 -7.98
N ASN A 170 7.80 -9.06 -8.31
CA ASN A 170 7.18 -9.53 -9.54
C ASN A 170 5.63 -9.58 -9.49
N SER A 171 5.02 -9.18 -8.37
CA SER A 171 3.57 -9.08 -8.27
C SER A 171 3.05 -7.81 -8.97
N PRO A 172 1.91 -7.87 -9.68
CA PRO A 172 1.23 -6.66 -10.17
C PRO A 172 0.93 -5.65 -9.05
N LEU A 173 0.73 -6.11 -7.81
CA LEU A 173 0.47 -5.27 -6.64
C LEU A 173 1.71 -4.55 -6.11
N ALA A 174 2.91 -4.90 -6.56
CA ALA A 174 4.13 -4.12 -6.31
C ALA A 174 4.18 -2.84 -7.16
N GLU A 175 3.39 -2.77 -8.25
CA GLU A 175 3.23 -1.57 -9.05
C GLU A 175 2.57 -0.44 -8.25
N ARG A 176 3.07 0.80 -8.42
CA ARG A 176 2.65 1.95 -7.59
C ARG A 176 1.15 2.23 -7.66
N ALA A 177 0.56 2.18 -8.86
CA ALA A 177 -0.87 2.46 -9.02
C ALA A 177 -1.76 1.37 -8.41
N ALA A 178 -1.40 0.09 -8.60
CA ALA A 178 -2.11 -1.03 -8.02
C ALA A 178 -1.97 -1.04 -6.49
N SER A 179 -0.75 -0.86 -5.99
CA SER A 179 -0.46 -0.72 -4.56
C SER A 179 -1.28 0.41 -3.92
N ALA A 180 -1.35 1.58 -4.56
CA ALA A 180 -2.13 2.71 -4.07
C ALA A 180 -3.63 2.39 -3.94
N GLN A 181 -4.19 1.68 -4.92
CA GLN A 181 -5.59 1.27 -4.89
C GLN A 181 -5.86 0.26 -3.78
N THR A 182 -5.00 -0.76 -3.68
CA THR A 182 -5.13 -1.82 -2.69
C THR A 182 -5.08 -1.25 -1.27
N VAL A 183 -4.05 -0.47 -0.94
CA VAL A 183 -3.88 0.06 0.41
C VAL A 183 -4.97 1.08 0.77
N ALA A 184 -5.43 1.90 -0.19
CA ALA A 184 -6.52 2.84 0.05
C ALA A 184 -7.86 2.12 0.25
N ALA A 185 -8.19 1.15 -0.60
CA ALA A 185 -9.43 0.38 -0.46
C ALA A 185 -9.50 -0.35 0.89
N ALA A 186 -8.40 -0.97 1.33
CA ALA A 186 -8.33 -1.63 2.62
C ALA A 186 -8.47 -0.63 3.79
N LEU A 187 -7.75 0.51 3.72
CA LEU A 187 -7.79 1.54 4.76
C LEU A 187 -9.20 2.07 5.01
N PHE A 188 -10.01 2.24 3.95
CA PHE A 188 -11.36 2.78 4.03
C PHE A 188 -12.47 1.72 3.98
N SER A 189 -12.15 0.41 4.08
CA SER A 189 -13.14 -0.68 3.96
C SER A 189 -14.33 -0.52 4.93
N ASP A 190 -14.05 -0.30 6.21
CA ASP A 190 -15.07 -0.15 7.26
C ASP A 190 -15.05 1.25 7.89
N PHE A 191 -14.75 2.25 7.06
CA PHE A 191 -14.64 3.64 7.53
C PHE A 191 -15.90 4.12 8.30
N PRO A 192 -15.73 4.80 9.44
CA PRO A 192 -14.49 5.23 10.09
C PRO A 192 -13.83 4.17 10.98
N GLY A 193 -14.40 2.97 11.17
CA GLY A 193 -13.90 1.90 12.03
C GLY A 193 -14.09 2.17 13.51
N ASN A 194 -13.39 1.42 14.35
CA ASN A 194 -13.35 1.61 15.80
C ASN A 194 -12.03 2.22 16.24
N ASN A 195 -12.05 2.99 17.32
CA ASN A 195 -10.87 3.64 17.85
C ASN A 195 -9.86 2.64 18.42
N GLY A 196 -8.61 2.67 17.92
CA GLY A 196 -7.54 1.77 18.34
C GLY A 196 -7.64 0.36 17.79
N GLU A 197 -8.51 0.11 16.82
CA GLU A 197 -8.69 -1.20 16.19
C GLU A 197 -7.59 -1.44 15.15
N THR A 198 -7.06 -2.67 15.14
CA THR A 198 -6.22 -3.20 14.06
C THR A 198 -6.91 -4.41 13.45
N ILE A 199 -7.05 -4.42 12.13
CA ILE A 199 -7.66 -5.51 11.36
C ILE A 199 -6.75 -5.91 10.20
N GLU A 200 -6.90 -7.14 9.74
CA GLU A 200 -6.32 -7.62 8.48
C GLU A 200 -7.39 -7.66 7.40
N VAL A 201 -7.07 -7.09 6.23
CA VAL A 201 -7.94 -7.07 5.06
C VAL A 201 -7.29 -7.90 3.97
N GLU A 202 -7.95 -8.97 3.56
CA GLU A 202 -7.46 -9.81 2.47
C GLU A 202 -7.43 -9.05 1.15
N VAL A 203 -6.38 -9.29 0.37
CA VAL A 203 -6.20 -8.72 -0.97
C VAL A 203 -6.77 -9.70 -1.98
N PRO A 204 -7.71 -9.27 -2.84
CA PRO A 204 -8.34 -10.14 -3.84
C PRO A 204 -7.40 -10.62 -4.94
#